data_65eb49c18528f161ca92f6f820621613
#
_entry.id   65eb49c18528f161ca92f6f820621613
#
_cell.length_a   1.000
_cell.length_b   1.000
_cell.length_c   1.000
_cell.angle_alpha   90.00
_cell.angle_beta   90.00
_cell.angle_gamma   90.00
#
_symmetry.space_group_name_H-M   'P 1'
#
loop_
_entity.id
_entity.type
_entity.pdbx_description
1 polymer ?
#
loop_
_entity_poly.entity_id
_entity_poly.type
_entity_poly.pdbx_seq_one_letter_code
_entity_poly.pdbx_strand_id
1 'polypeptide(L)'
;CKKHKLHPVAALPGLAMKQGYEQAASVITPETTALVCATDTLALGVSKYLQEQRIENLQLASVGSTPLMKFLHPEIITVDPGYAEAGRQAASQLIEQINGRSEPRQIIIPSTLS
;
A
#
# COMPACT_ATOMS: atom_id res chain seq x y z
N CYS A 1 -8.74 11.07 8.76
CA CYS A 1 -7.61 12.01 8.79
C CYS A 1 -7.90 13.29 9.57
N LYS A 2 -9.13 13.51 10.04
CA LYS A 2 -9.48 14.73 10.82
C LYS A 2 -8.69 14.87 12.12
N LYS A 3 -8.38 13.76 12.79
CA LYS A 3 -7.67 13.76 14.08
C LYS A 3 -6.28 14.40 13.98
N HIS A 4 -5.59 14.23 12.87
CA HIS A 4 -4.22 14.69 12.67
C HIS A 4 -4.11 15.80 11.62
N LYS A 5 -5.22 16.41 11.23
CA LYS A 5 -5.25 17.50 10.22
C LYS A 5 -4.58 17.10 8.90
N LEU A 6 -4.70 15.85 8.52
CA LEU A 6 -4.19 15.37 7.24
C LEU A 6 -5.14 15.79 6.11
N HIS A 7 -4.56 16.20 4.99
CA HIS A 7 -5.32 16.57 3.81
C HIS A 7 -5.32 15.40 2.83
N PRO A 8 -6.44 14.65 2.70
CA PRO A 8 -6.48 13.58 1.73
C PRO A 8 -6.43 14.16 0.32
N VAL A 9 -5.60 13.57 -0.50
CA VAL A 9 -5.53 13.90 -1.92
C VAL A 9 -6.63 13.11 -2.63
N ALA A 10 -7.20 13.68 -3.68
CA ALA A 10 -8.19 12.99 -4.48
C ALA A 10 -7.64 11.66 -5.01
N ALA A 11 -8.50 10.66 -5.08
CA ALA A 11 -8.12 9.37 -5.61
C ALA A 11 -7.62 9.50 -7.05
N LEU A 12 -6.42 9.02 -7.30
CA LEU A 12 -5.86 8.99 -8.64
C LEU A 12 -6.29 7.70 -9.34
N PRO A 13 -6.54 7.73 -10.64
CA PRO A 13 -6.88 6.53 -11.36
C PRO A 13 -5.65 5.61 -11.50
N GLY A 14 -5.85 4.33 -11.30
CA GLY A 14 -4.82 3.32 -11.48
C GLY A 14 -4.00 3.05 -10.23
N LEU A 15 -3.45 1.84 -10.17
CA LEU A 15 -2.66 1.34 -9.06
C LEU A 15 -1.28 0.86 -9.50
N ALA A 16 -0.95 1.00 -10.77
CA ALA A 16 0.30 0.50 -11.32
C ALA A 16 1.46 1.47 -11.13
N MET A 17 2.66 0.96 -11.25
CA MET A 17 3.89 1.72 -11.10
C MET A 17 3.95 2.93 -12.03
N LYS A 18 3.53 2.75 -13.27
CA LYS A 18 3.50 3.82 -14.27
C LYS A 18 2.61 4.98 -13.84
N GLN A 19 1.43 4.69 -13.32
CA GLN A 19 0.52 5.71 -12.83
C GLN A 19 1.12 6.47 -11.64
N GLY A 20 1.78 5.78 -10.73
CA GLY A 20 2.47 6.44 -9.61
C GLY A 20 3.54 7.42 -10.10
N TYR A 21 4.32 7.01 -11.07
CA TYR A 21 5.35 7.85 -11.66
C TYR A 21 4.76 9.07 -12.40
N GLU A 22 3.81 8.84 -13.29
CA GLU A 22 3.23 9.88 -14.13
C GLU A 22 2.40 10.91 -13.34
N GLN A 23 1.75 10.46 -12.27
CA GLN A 23 0.84 11.30 -11.52
C GLN A 23 1.47 11.94 -10.29
N ALA A 24 2.70 11.55 -9.94
CA ALA A 24 3.39 12.11 -8.78
C ALA A 24 3.49 13.63 -8.85
N ALA A 25 3.78 14.17 -10.03
CA ALA A 25 3.91 15.62 -10.22
C ALA A 25 2.63 16.38 -9.91
N SER A 26 1.45 15.77 -10.14
CA SER A 26 0.17 16.41 -9.88
C SER A 26 -0.24 16.39 -8.41
N VAL A 27 0.33 15.48 -7.63
CA VAL A 27 -0.01 15.27 -6.22
C VAL A 27 0.97 15.97 -5.30
N ILE A 28 2.25 15.94 -5.65
CA ILE A 28 3.33 16.46 -4.81
C ILE A 28 3.47 17.97 -5.03
N THR A 29 3.41 18.72 -3.94
CA THR A 29 3.62 20.16 -3.92
C THR A 29 4.88 20.46 -3.11
N PRO A 30 5.43 21.70 -3.16
CA PRO A 30 6.58 22.04 -2.31
C PRO A 30 6.32 21.89 -0.81
N GLU A 31 5.05 21.86 -0.41
CA GLU A 31 4.66 21.73 1.00
C GLU A 31 4.43 20.27 1.43
N THR A 32 4.46 19.33 0.49
CA THR A 32 4.23 17.91 0.80
C THR A 32 5.41 17.34 1.56
N THR A 33 5.17 16.79 2.74
CA THR A 33 6.20 16.17 3.58
C THR A 33 6.06 14.65 3.66
N ALA A 34 4.87 14.13 3.37
CA ALA A 34 4.62 12.70 3.40
C ALA A 34 3.52 12.32 2.40
N LEU A 35 3.62 11.11 1.87
CA LEU A 35 2.63 10.59 0.93
C LEU A 35 2.37 9.12 1.23
N VAL A 36 1.10 8.76 1.32
CA VAL A 36 0.68 7.37 1.51
C VAL A 36 0.15 6.83 0.18
N CYS A 37 0.73 5.76 -0.27
CA CYS A 37 0.34 5.07 -1.50
C CYS A 37 -0.52 3.84 -1.18
N ALA A 38 -1.56 3.64 -1.97
CA ALA A 38 -2.47 2.52 -1.74
C ALA A 38 -1.84 1.15 -2.00
N THR A 39 -0.78 1.09 -2.80
CA THR A 39 -0.08 -0.15 -3.12
C THR A 39 1.42 0.07 -3.18
N ASP A 40 2.18 -1.03 -3.06
CA ASP A 40 3.64 -1.00 -3.21
C ASP A 40 4.05 -0.56 -4.62
N THR A 41 3.31 -0.96 -5.64
CA THR A 41 3.63 -0.60 -7.03
C THR A 41 3.48 0.90 -7.28
N LEU A 42 2.46 1.53 -6.71
CA LEU A 42 2.34 2.99 -6.74
C LEU A 42 3.52 3.66 -6.05
N ALA A 43 3.89 3.16 -4.87
CA ALA A 43 5.01 3.73 -4.11
C ALA A 43 6.33 3.63 -4.88
N LEU A 44 6.56 2.53 -5.59
CA LEU A 44 7.75 2.39 -6.44
C LEU A 44 7.78 3.43 -7.56
N GLY A 45 6.64 3.67 -8.21
CA GLY A 45 6.54 4.71 -9.24
C GLY A 45 6.81 6.11 -8.70
N VAL A 46 6.22 6.42 -7.55
CA VAL A 46 6.45 7.70 -6.88
C VAL A 46 7.91 7.83 -6.44
N SER A 47 8.50 6.77 -5.90
CA SER A 47 9.90 6.76 -5.48
C SER A 47 10.84 7.09 -6.64
N LYS A 48 10.57 6.52 -7.81
CA LYS A 48 11.35 6.83 -9.01
C LYS A 48 11.26 8.31 -9.37
N TYR A 49 10.06 8.88 -9.34
CA TYR A 49 9.86 10.31 -9.58
C TYR A 49 10.64 11.16 -8.59
N LEU A 50 10.59 10.82 -7.29
CA LEU A 50 11.32 11.56 -6.26
C LEU A 50 12.82 11.53 -6.50
N GLN A 51 13.36 10.38 -6.89
CA GLN A 51 14.79 10.25 -7.19
C GLN A 51 15.20 11.12 -8.39
N GLU A 52 14.41 11.09 -9.45
CA GLU A 52 14.70 11.89 -10.65
C GLU A 52 14.62 13.39 -10.39
N GLN A 53 13.68 13.83 -9.55
CA GLN A 53 13.51 15.23 -9.20
C GLN A 53 14.36 15.65 -7.99
N ARG A 54 15.15 14.72 -7.42
CA ARG A 54 16.00 14.96 -6.25
C ARG A 54 15.24 15.51 -5.04
N ILE A 55 14.03 15.00 -4.82
CA ILE A 55 13.23 15.35 -3.66
C ILE A 55 13.58 14.39 -2.53
N GLU A 56 14.23 14.89 -1.48
CA GLU A 56 14.77 14.05 -0.40
C GLU A 56 14.00 14.14 0.90
N ASN A 57 13.20 15.18 1.08
CA ASN A 57 12.52 15.46 2.35
C ASN A 57 11.07 14.99 2.39
N LEU A 58 10.70 14.05 1.54
CA LEU A 58 9.36 13.51 1.49
C LEU A 58 9.36 12.04 1.92
N GLN A 59 8.56 11.71 2.93
CA GLN A 59 8.45 10.35 3.44
C GLN A 59 7.36 9.60 2.69
N LEU A 60 7.66 8.38 2.25
CA LEU A 60 6.68 7.50 1.62
C LEU A 60 6.23 6.39 2.57
N ALA A 61 4.96 6.04 2.45
CA ALA A 61 4.39 4.86 3.06
C ALA A 61 3.50 4.15 2.05
N SER A 62 3.37 2.84 2.17
CA SER A 62 2.52 2.05 1.28
C SER A 62 1.79 0.94 2.01
N VAL A 63 0.73 0.45 1.41
CA VAL A 63 0.02 -0.74 1.87
C VAL A 63 0.45 -1.92 1.01
N GLY A 64 0.99 -2.91 1.64
CA GLY A 64 1.59 -4.07 0.99
C GLY A 64 2.77 -4.51 1.86
N SER A 65 3.57 -5.36 1.45
CA SER A 65 4.83 -5.73 2.12
C SER A 65 5.56 -6.76 1.27
N THR A 66 5.76 -6.41 0.01
CA THR A 66 6.48 -7.33 -0.87
C THR A 66 7.95 -7.39 -0.43
N PRO A 67 8.57 -8.58 -0.47
CA PRO A 67 9.99 -8.69 -0.14
C PRO A 67 10.88 -7.80 -1.00
N LEU A 68 10.53 -7.63 -2.27
CA LEU A 68 11.27 -6.78 -3.18
C LEU A 68 11.27 -5.31 -2.72
N MET A 69 10.13 -4.82 -2.25
CA MET A 69 10.02 -3.47 -1.71
C MET A 69 10.96 -3.26 -0.53
N LYS A 70 10.96 -4.19 0.41
CA LYS A 70 11.83 -4.10 1.60
C LYS A 70 13.31 -4.18 1.23
N PHE A 71 13.65 -4.93 0.21
CA PHE A 71 15.03 -5.09 -0.23
C PHE A 71 15.54 -3.83 -0.96
N LEU A 72 14.73 -3.28 -1.88
CA LEU A 72 15.14 -2.15 -2.70
C LEU A 72 14.93 -0.80 -2.03
N HIS A 73 13.89 -0.69 -1.21
CA HIS A 73 13.46 0.58 -0.61
C HIS A 73 13.12 0.40 0.86
N PRO A 74 14.13 0.06 1.71
CA PRO A 74 13.88 -0.14 3.13
C PRO A 74 13.43 1.14 3.85
N GLU A 75 13.64 2.29 3.23
CA GLU A 75 13.22 3.59 3.77
C GLU A 75 11.71 3.83 3.67
N ILE A 76 11.01 3.07 2.84
CA ILE A 76 9.55 3.21 2.70
C ILE A 76 8.85 2.42 3.81
N ILE A 77 7.99 3.11 4.55
CA ILE A 77 7.19 2.48 5.60
C ILE A 77 6.10 1.64 4.93
N THR A 78 6.01 0.36 5.29
CA THR A 78 5.00 -0.51 4.71
C THR A 78 4.08 -1.08 5.77
N VAL A 79 2.80 -1.23 5.42
CA VAL A 79 1.81 -1.92 6.24
C VAL A 79 1.48 -3.23 5.55
N ASP A 80 1.72 -4.34 6.23
CA ASP A 80 1.34 -5.67 5.75
C ASP A 80 -0.10 -5.95 6.14
N PRO A 81 -1.03 -6.03 5.20
CA PRO A 81 -2.43 -6.33 5.52
C PRO A 81 -2.67 -7.82 5.78
N GLY A 82 -1.64 -8.66 5.78
CA GLY A 82 -1.76 -10.08 6.05
C GLY A 82 -2.24 -10.89 4.84
N TYR A 83 -1.80 -10.55 3.66
CA TYR A 83 -2.25 -11.22 2.43
C TYR A 83 -2.03 -12.73 2.44
N ALA A 84 -0.89 -13.19 2.95
CA ALA A 84 -0.60 -14.63 3.00
C ALA A 84 -1.59 -15.36 3.90
N GLU A 85 -1.83 -14.82 5.10
CA GLU A 85 -2.79 -15.40 6.04
C GLU A 85 -4.23 -15.29 5.51
N ALA A 86 -4.56 -14.17 4.86
CA ALA A 86 -5.87 -13.98 4.25
C ALA A 86 -6.14 -15.05 3.19
N GLY A 87 -5.17 -15.32 2.32
CA GLY A 87 -5.28 -16.35 1.30
C GLY A 87 -5.44 -17.74 1.91
N ARG A 88 -4.66 -18.05 2.94
CA ARG A 88 -4.76 -19.34 3.64
C ARG A 88 -6.13 -19.54 4.29
N GLN A 89 -6.64 -18.52 4.96
CA GLN A 89 -7.95 -18.57 5.61
C GLN A 89 -9.08 -18.69 4.59
N ALA A 90 -9.00 -17.95 3.49
CA ALA A 90 -9.99 -18.01 2.43
C ALA A 90 -10.06 -19.42 1.81
N ALA A 91 -8.91 -20.01 1.51
CA ALA A 91 -8.85 -21.37 0.96
C ALA A 91 -9.42 -22.40 1.95
N SER A 92 -9.05 -22.29 3.22
CA SER A 92 -9.54 -23.18 4.26
C SER A 92 -11.07 -23.10 4.39
N GLN A 93 -11.63 -21.89 4.41
CA GLN A 93 -13.08 -21.69 4.51
C GLN A 93 -13.81 -22.23 3.28
N LEU A 94 -13.24 -22.03 2.10
CA LEU A 94 -13.83 -22.54 0.87
C LEU A 94 -13.89 -24.07 0.87
N ILE A 95 -12.82 -24.72 1.29
CA ILE A 95 -12.76 -26.20 1.39
C ILE A 95 -13.82 -26.70 2.38
N GLU A 96 -13.96 -26.05 3.54
CA GLU A 96 -14.99 -26.43 4.52
C GLU A 96 -16.39 -26.28 3.96
N GLN A 97 -16.67 -25.22 3.21
CA GLN A 97 -17.97 -25.01 2.59
C GLN A 97 -18.25 -26.04 1.49
N ILE A 98 -17.29 -26.39 0.68
CA ILE A 98 -17.43 -27.42 -0.35
C ILE A 98 -17.77 -28.76 0.30
N ASN A 99 -17.21 -29.07 1.46
CA ASN A 99 -17.52 -30.27 2.21
C ASN A 99 -18.80 -30.18 3.06
N GLY A 100 -19.51 -29.07 2.98
CA GLY A 100 -20.75 -28.85 3.72
C GLY A 100 -20.58 -28.74 5.24
N ARG A 101 -19.39 -28.40 5.71
CA ARG A 101 -19.03 -28.42 7.16
C ARG A 101 -19.19 -27.08 7.85
N SER A 102 -19.25 -25.98 7.12
CA SER A 102 -19.34 -24.67 7.74
C SER A 102 -20.26 -23.73 6.96
N GLU A 103 -20.74 -22.71 7.66
CA GLU A 103 -21.49 -21.62 7.06
C GLU A 103 -20.52 -20.50 6.68
N PRO A 104 -20.88 -19.61 5.73
CA PRO A 104 -20.10 -18.45 5.42
C PRO A 104 -19.85 -17.60 6.66
N ARG A 105 -18.61 -17.16 6.87
CA ARG A 105 -18.25 -16.30 8.00
C ARG A 105 -17.21 -15.29 7.60
N GLN A 106 -17.17 -14.21 8.34
CA GLN A 106 -16.18 -13.16 8.18
C GLN A 106 -15.03 -13.37 9.17
N ILE A 107 -13.79 -13.33 8.65
CA ILE A 107 -12.59 -13.46 9.46
C ILE A 107 -11.78 -12.19 9.29
N ILE A 108 -11.41 -11.57 10.41
CA ILE A 108 -10.59 -10.37 10.42
C ILE A 108 -9.14 -10.75 10.68
N ILE A 109 -8.24 -10.34 9.79
CA ILE A 109 -6.82 -10.60 9.90
C ILE A 109 -6.12 -9.28 10.21
N PRO A 110 -5.38 -9.19 11.33
CA PRO A 110 -4.73 -7.94 11.70
C PRO A 110 -3.61 -7.57 10.75
N SER A 111 -3.46 -6.27 10.49
CA SER A 111 -2.34 -5.73 9.73
C SER A 111 -1.13 -5.54 10.65
N THR A 112 0.06 -5.60 10.06
CA THR A 112 1.30 -5.34 10.78
C THR A 112 2.09 -4.22 10.11
N LEU A 113 2.73 -3.39 10.92
CA LEU A 113 3.58 -2.32 10.45
C LEU A 113 5.01 -2.83 10.32
N SER A 114 5.64 -2.48 9.24
CA SER A 114 7.03 -2.87 9.03
C SER A 114 7.88 -1.75 8.42
#